data_c2ff53bd845ccf07df2511a089517881
#
_entry.id   c2ff53bd845ccf07df2511a089517881
#
_cell.length_a   1.000
_cell.length_b   1.000
_cell.length_c   1.000
_cell.angle_alpha   90.00
_cell.angle_beta   90.00
_cell.angle_gamma   90.00
#
_symmetry.space_group_name_H-M   'P 1'
#
loop_
_entity.id
_entity.type
_entity.pdbx_description
1 polymer ?
#
loop_
_entity_poly.entity_id
_entity_poly.type
_entity_poly.pdbx_seq_one_letter_code
_entity_poly.pdbx_strand_id
1 'polypeptide(L)'
;LLPAQYDSVNVQGSPEIYCGLLTVVLLPIFYISNQIKLRKKIGYTFVLVCMVVSMYFKPIDMMWHGGQSPNWLPYRYSFLISFVLLTMAAMAFTKLKSVKPGILGAVFFGWMVLLLVISKLGYEHIDTIKSIWVSIILIGIYCVCLYFMKGGTKEDLKRMSNVVVTVVMLFAVGSELTYNAVDSMKKIDDEVAYSTKKSWTNFIENGRAATDQLEENDSGLYRAEKTFYRCVNDNGAFGLRGISHSSSVMNTDIINFIETMGYCMHSYYTRYDGNTPLADSLLGIKYVLNRESDSTNRKLNPTYVAKPDWDYNYTDENNVSQTIRTYENPNALSIGYMADADVERIDHLGNDNPFNSQNMLMSVISGNMEFDASGAISGS
;
A
#
# COMPACT_ATOMS: atom_id res chain seq x y z
N LEU A 1 -16.05 -8.13 11.13
CA LEU A 1 -15.84 -9.09 12.23
C LEU A 1 -15.94 -10.56 11.80
N LEU A 2 -16.55 -10.87 10.65
CA LEU A 2 -16.62 -12.24 10.10
C LEU A 2 -15.31 -12.57 9.34
N PRO A 3 -14.89 -13.85 9.28
CA PRO A 3 -13.74 -14.25 8.48
C PRO A 3 -14.06 -14.15 6.98
N ALA A 4 -13.04 -13.97 6.16
CA ALA A 4 -13.12 -13.89 4.71
C ALA A 4 -14.05 -12.77 4.20
N GLN A 5 -14.00 -11.63 4.84
CA GLN A 5 -14.74 -10.41 4.48
C GLN A 5 -13.77 -9.27 4.13
N TYR A 6 -12.68 -9.60 3.43
CA TYR A 6 -11.79 -8.57 2.91
C TYR A 6 -12.56 -7.67 1.95
N ASP A 7 -12.54 -6.38 2.21
CA ASP A 7 -13.04 -5.34 1.34
C ASP A 7 -11.85 -4.60 0.72
N SER A 8 -12.08 -3.92 -0.39
CA SER A 8 -11.03 -3.21 -1.11
C SER A 8 -10.23 -2.28 -0.20
N VAL A 9 -8.90 -2.32 -0.30
CA VAL A 9 -7.99 -1.35 0.34
C VAL A 9 -8.00 0.00 -0.37
N ASN A 10 -8.72 0.13 -1.48
CA ASN A 10 -8.85 1.35 -2.25
C ASN A 10 -9.51 2.48 -1.44
N VAL A 11 -9.66 3.63 -2.07
CA VAL A 11 -10.03 4.92 -1.46
C VAL A 11 -11.27 4.89 -0.56
N GLN A 12 -12.13 3.89 -0.71
CA GLN A 12 -13.42 3.77 0.00
C GLN A 12 -13.56 2.45 0.79
N GLY A 13 -12.48 1.75 1.08
CA GLY A 13 -12.52 0.49 1.83
C GLY A 13 -13.15 0.62 3.22
N SER A 14 -13.79 -0.46 3.66
CA SER A 14 -14.38 -0.57 5.01
C SER A 14 -13.30 -0.75 6.08
N PRO A 15 -13.58 -0.37 7.37
CA PRO A 15 -12.61 -0.57 8.44
C PRO A 15 -12.39 -2.06 8.73
N GLU A 16 -11.15 -2.50 8.65
CA GLU A 16 -10.73 -3.88 8.92
C GLU A 16 -10.69 -4.14 10.45
N ILE A 17 -11.76 -4.77 10.97
CA ILE A 17 -11.96 -5.02 12.41
C ILE A 17 -12.04 -6.52 12.71
N TYR A 18 -11.34 -7.35 11.96
CA TYR A 18 -11.33 -8.78 12.22
C TYR A 18 -10.48 -9.11 13.45
N CYS A 19 -11.06 -9.84 14.41
CA CYS A 19 -10.41 -10.23 15.68
C CYS A 19 -10.70 -11.67 16.09
N GLY A 20 -11.22 -12.49 15.17
CA GLY A 20 -11.58 -13.88 15.41
C GLY A 20 -12.97 -14.06 16.05
N LEU A 21 -13.68 -15.11 15.62
CA LEU A 21 -15.02 -15.42 16.11
C LEU A 21 -15.06 -15.85 17.58
N LEU A 22 -13.96 -16.41 18.10
CA LEU A 22 -13.86 -16.69 19.53
C LEU A 22 -14.00 -15.38 20.35
N THR A 23 -13.41 -14.30 19.89
CA THR A 23 -13.59 -12.96 20.49
C THR A 23 -15.06 -12.56 20.46
N VAL A 24 -15.72 -12.71 19.32
CA VAL A 24 -17.14 -12.38 19.14
C VAL A 24 -18.02 -13.17 20.10
N VAL A 25 -17.73 -14.46 20.34
CA VAL A 25 -18.44 -15.29 21.33
C VAL A 25 -18.22 -14.82 22.77
N LEU A 26 -17.03 -14.32 23.09
CA LEU A 26 -16.66 -13.89 24.45
C LEU A 26 -17.17 -12.50 24.81
N LEU A 27 -17.48 -11.64 23.83
CA LEU A 27 -17.98 -10.28 24.09
C LEU A 27 -19.30 -10.24 24.90
N PRO A 28 -20.37 -11.00 24.58
CA PRO A 28 -21.55 -11.05 25.42
C PRO A 28 -21.24 -11.53 26.85
N ILE A 29 -20.30 -12.46 27.00
CA ILE A 29 -19.86 -12.97 28.30
C ILE A 29 -19.19 -11.87 29.13
N PHE A 30 -18.42 -10.98 28.50
CA PHE A 30 -17.83 -9.81 29.16
C PHE A 30 -18.92 -8.94 29.84
N TYR A 31 -20.01 -8.69 29.13
CA TYR A 31 -21.11 -7.87 29.65
C TYR A 31 -21.97 -8.60 30.70
N ILE A 32 -22.21 -9.90 30.50
CA ILE A 32 -23.08 -10.69 31.40
C ILE A 32 -22.39 -11.04 32.74
N SER A 33 -21.05 -11.23 32.73
CA SER A 33 -20.31 -11.67 33.90
C SER A 33 -20.36 -10.66 35.04
N ASN A 34 -20.88 -11.09 36.21
CA ASN A 34 -20.93 -10.27 37.43
C ASN A 34 -19.53 -10.10 38.07
N GLN A 35 -18.52 -10.86 37.67
CA GLN A 35 -17.15 -10.73 38.20
C GLN A 35 -16.36 -9.63 37.51
N ILE A 36 -16.87 -9.05 36.42
CA ILE A 36 -16.28 -7.90 35.76
C ILE A 36 -16.99 -6.64 36.31
N LYS A 37 -16.22 -5.76 36.95
CA LYS A 37 -16.74 -4.53 37.57
C LYS A 37 -17.43 -3.65 36.53
N LEU A 38 -18.57 -3.09 36.85
CA LEU A 38 -19.35 -2.20 35.97
C LEU A 38 -18.50 -1.04 35.43
N ARG A 39 -17.62 -0.45 36.28
CA ARG A 39 -16.69 0.61 35.82
C ARG A 39 -15.82 0.18 34.63
N LYS A 40 -15.36 -1.09 34.60
CA LYS A 40 -14.59 -1.61 33.46
C LYS A 40 -15.48 -1.76 32.21
N LYS A 41 -16.69 -2.31 32.39
CA LYS A 41 -17.63 -2.44 31.24
C LYS A 41 -17.94 -1.08 30.63
N ILE A 42 -18.27 -0.08 31.44
CA ILE A 42 -18.52 1.29 30.97
C ILE A 42 -17.29 1.87 30.28
N GLY A 43 -16.09 1.76 30.90
CA GLY A 43 -14.86 2.30 30.32
C GLY A 43 -14.53 1.71 28.95
N TYR A 44 -14.58 0.39 28.79
CA TYR A 44 -14.32 -0.25 27.50
C TYR A 44 -15.39 0.07 26.45
N THR A 45 -16.67 0.11 26.87
CA THR A 45 -17.76 0.52 25.97
C THR A 45 -17.59 1.97 25.51
N PHE A 46 -17.23 2.87 26.43
CA PHE A 46 -16.99 4.27 26.09
C PHE A 46 -15.86 4.42 25.06
N VAL A 47 -14.73 3.72 25.25
CA VAL A 47 -13.63 3.73 24.30
C VAL A 47 -14.08 3.20 22.92
N LEU A 48 -14.80 2.08 22.88
CA LEU A 48 -15.32 1.54 21.62
C LEU A 48 -16.27 2.52 20.92
N VAL A 49 -17.19 3.13 21.67
CA VAL A 49 -18.12 4.13 21.12
C VAL A 49 -17.35 5.32 20.55
N CYS A 50 -16.37 5.86 21.30
CA CYS A 50 -15.53 6.96 20.80
C CYS A 50 -14.80 6.58 19.49
N MET A 51 -14.26 5.38 19.41
CA MET A 51 -13.56 4.91 18.20
C MET A 51 -14.51 4.72 17.01
N VAL A 52 -15.69 4.16 17.25
CA VAL A 52 -16.71 4.01 16.19
C VAL A 52 -17.20 5.38 15.72
N VAL A 53 -17.50 6.30 16.65
CA VAL A 53 -17.89 7.68 16.32
C VAL A 53 -16.79 8.38 15.52
N SER A 54 -15.51 8.14 15.82
CA SER A 54 -14.39 8.69 15.07
C SER A 54 -14.45 8.33 13.57
N MET A 55 -14.95 7.15 13.22
CA MET A 55 -15.06 6.70 11.82
C MET A 55 -16.17 7.43 11.04
N TYR A 56 -17.17 7.96 11.72
CA TYR A 56 -18.28 8.69 11.09
C TYR A 56 -18.07 10.21 11.07
N PHE A 57 -17.27 10.74 12.00
CA PHE A 57 -17.02 12.19 12.11
C PHE A 57 -15.68 12.54 11.49
N LYS A 58 -15.71 13.07 10.25
CA LYS A 58 -14.52 13.44 9.48
C LYS A 58 -13.49 14.28 10.26
N PRO A 59 -13.84 15.29 11.07
CA PRO A 59 -12.84 16.03 11.86
C PRO A 59 -12.09 15.16 12.86
N ILE A 60 -12.77 14.18 13.49
CA ILE A 60 -12.15 13.28 14.47
C ILE A 60 -11.30 12.22 13.72
N ASP A 61 -11.79 11.70 12.59
CA ASP A 61 -11.02 10.81 11.73
C ASP A 61 -9.71 11.47 11.27
N MET A 62 -9.76 12.74 10.85
CA MET A 62 -8.57 13.50 10.48
C MET A 62 -7.55 13.65 11.62
N MET A 63 -8.00 13.75 12.89
CA MET A 63 -7.09 13.80 14.05
C MET A 63 -6.25 12.52 14.17
N TRP A 64 -6.81 11.35 13.85
CA TRP A 64 -6.07 10.09 13.81
C TRP A 64 -5.03 10.03 12.67
N HIS A 65 -5.17 10.88 11.66
CA HIS A 65 -4.31 10.98 10.48
C HIS A 65 -3.41 12.23 10.49
N GLY A 66 -3.14 12.79 11.69
CA GLY A 66 -2.26 13.95 11.82
C GLY A 66 -2.88 15.26 11.30
N GLY A 67 -4.20 15.38 11.31
CA GLY A 67 -4.92 16.56 10.82
C GLY A 67 -5.19 16.60 9.32
N GLN A 68 -4.83 15.53 8.61
CA GLN A 68 -5.01 15.42 7.15
C GLN A 68 -6.02 14.31 6.80
N SER A 69 -6.71 14.46 5.68
CA SER A 69 -7.54 13.39 5.14
C SER A 69 -6.65 12.31 4.53
N PRO A 70 -6.83 11.02 4.86
CA PRO A 70 -6.04 9.95 4.26
C PRO A 70 -6.36 9.85 2.76
N ASN A 71 -5.31 9.73 1.92
CA ASN A 71 -5.47 9.51 0.48
C ASN A 71 -5.82 8.04 0.16
N TRP A 72 -5.34 7.12 1.00
CA TRP A 72 -5.48 5.68 0.85
C TRP A 72 -5.67 5.04 2.21
N LEU A 73 -6.29 3.85 2.26
CA LEU A 73 -6.49 3.09 3.48
C LEU A 73 -7.18 3.91 4.57
N PRO A 74 -8.45 4.25 4.40
CA PRO A 74 -9.21 4.93 5.43
C PRO A 74 -9.25 4.08 6.70
N TYR A 75 -9.48 4.72 7.84
CA TYR A 75 -9.62 4.04 9.14
C TYR A 75 -8.40 3.20 9.56
N ARG A 76 -7.18 3.64 9.26
CA ARG A 76 -5.93 2.92 9.62
C ARG A 76 -5.82 2.55 11.09
N TYR A 77 -6.51 3.26 11.96
CA TYR A 77 -6.58 2.98 13.39
C TYR A 77 -7.59 1.89 13.79
N SER A 78 -8.31 1.27 12.83
CA SER A 78 -9.31 0.22 13.09
C SER A 78 -8.76 -0.98 13.88
N PHE A 79 -7.47 -1.30 13.73
CA PHE A 79 -6.81 -2.35 14.51
C PHE A 79 -6.87 -2.12 16.02
N LEU A 80 -6.99 -0.86 16.48
CA LEU A 80 -7.16 -0.54 17.89
C LEU A 80 -8.52 -1.04 18.43
N ILE A 81 -9.56 -1.02 17.58
CA ILE A 81 -10.86 -1.62 17.93
C ILE A 81 -10.69 -3.12 18.15
N SER A 82 -10.02 -3.81 17.21
CA SER A 82 -9.72 -5.24 17.35
C SER A 82 -8.94 -5.54 18.64
N PHE A 83 -7.95 -4.71 18.97
CA PHE A 83 -7.20 -4.83 20.23
C PHE A 83 -8.07 -4.67 21.48
N VAL A 84 -8.96 -3.67 21.50
CA VAL A 84 -9.91 -3.46 22.62
C VAL A 84 -10.86 -4.65 22.74
N LEU A 85 -11.43 -5.15 21.63
CA LEU A 85 -12.30 -6.31 21.62
C LEU A 85 -11.59 -7.57 22.13
N LEU A 86 -10.36 -7.82 21.70
CA LEU A 86 -9.53 -8.92 22.19
C LEU A 86 -9.25 -8.80 23.70
N THR A 87 -8.98 -7.60 24.20
CA THR A 87 -8.75 -7.36 25.62
C THR A 87 -10.01 -7.67 26.44
N MET A 88 -11.19 -7.24 25.95
CA MET A 88 -12.48 -7.57 26.58
C MET A 88 -12.74 -9.08 26.58
N ALA A 89 -12.48 -9.75 25.47
CA ALA A 89 -12.63 -11.20 25.32
C ALA A 89 -11.67 -11.95 26.28
N ALA A 90 -10.42 -11.53 26.38
CA ALA A 90 -9.45 -12.12 27.32
C ALA A 90 -9.92 -11.99 28.77
N MET A 91 -10.44 -10.83 29.17
CA MET A 91 -11.04 -10.66 30.50
C MET A 91 -12.27 -11.56 30.70
N ALA A 92 -13.14 -11.72 29.71
CA ALA A 92 -14.28 -12.62 29.76
C ALA A 92 -13.85 -14.09 29.92
N PHE A 93 -12.83 -14.50 29.16
CA PHE A 93 -12.28 -15.85 29.21
C PHE A 93 -11.76 -16.21 30.61
N THR A 94 -11.03 -15.29 31.28
CA THR A 94 -10.56 -15.52 32.67
C THR A 94 -11.71 -15.69 33.69
N LYS A 95 -12.92 -15.23 33.37
CA LYS A 95 -14.12 -15.30 34.19
C LYS A 95 -15.14 -16.34 33.73
N LEU A 96 -14.79 -17.16 32.75
CA LEU A 96 -15.69 -18.15 32.13
C LEU A 96 -16.33 -19.08 33.17
N LYS A 97 -15.59 -19.50 34.19
CA LYS A 97 -16.09 -20.42 35.24
C LYS A 97 -17.28 -19.86 36.02
N SER A 98 -17.44 -18.55 36.11
CA SER A 98 -18.55 -17.89 36.83
C SER A 98 -19.83 -17.78 36.02
N VAL A 99 -19.79 -18.05 34.74
CA VAL A 99 -20.93 -17.88 33.84
C VAL A 99 -21.82 -19.14 33.86
N LYS A 100 -23.14 -18.99 33.91
CA LYS A 100 -24.06 -20.14 33.88
C LYS A 100 -23.95 -20.88 32.53
N PRO A 101 -24.01 -22.24 32.52
CA PRO A 101 -23.85 -23.01 31.26
C PRO A 101 -24.86 -22.63 30.15
N GLY A 102 -26.10 -22.36 30.50
CA GLY A 102 -27.14 -21.97 29.55
C GLY A 102 -26.86 -20.65 28.80
N ILE A 103 -25.98 -19.79 29.36
CA ILE A 103 -25.60 -18.52 28.69
C ILE A 103 -24.82 -18.78 27.40
N LEU A 104 -23.96 -19.82 27.33
CA LEU A 104 -23.24 -20.18 26.11
C LEU A 104 -24.21 -20.64 25.00
N GLY A 105 -25.27 -21.40 25.35
CA GLY A 105 -26.32 -21.74 24.40
C GLY A 105 -27.09 -20.52 23.91
N ALA A 106 -27.43 -19.59 24.82
CA ALA A 106 -28.10 -18.34 24.45
C ALA A 106 -27.23 -17.45 23.56
N VAL A 107 -25.92 -17.38 23.81
CA VAL A 107 -24.94 -16.65 22.98
C VAL A 107 -24.85 -17.28 21.58
N PHE A 108 -24.75 -18.60 21.49
CA PHE A 108 -24.76 -19.30 20.20
C PHE A 108 -26.04 -19.00 19.40
N PHE A 109 -27.19 -19.15 20.03
CA PHE A 109 -28.49 -18.95 19.37
C PHE A 109 -28.68 -17.48 18.95
N GLY A 110 -28.26 -16.53 19.81
CA GLY A 110 -28.31 -15.10 19.50
C GLY A 110 -27.46 -14.72 18.29
N TRP A 111 -26.21 -15.20 18.23
CA TRP A 111 -25.36 -14.99 17.07
C TRP A 111 -25.88 -15.68 15.81
N MET A 112 -26.38 -16.93 15.92
CA MET A 112 -26.97 -17.65 14.80
C MET A 112 -28.13 -16.86 14.20
N VAL A 113 -29.09 -16.42 15.02
CA VAL A 113 -30.23 -15.63 14.57
C VAL A 113 -29.76 -14.32 13.92
N LEU A 114 -28.85 -13.61 14.55
CA LEU A 114 -28.30 -12.34 14.01
C LEU A 114 -27.67 -12.55 12.65
N LEU A 115 -26.82 -13.57 12.49
CA LEU A 115 -26.15 -13.87 11.22
C LEU A 115 -27.15 -14.28 10.12
N LEU A 116 -28.20 -15.04 10.45
CA LEU A 116 -29.25 -15.39 9.51
C LEU A 116 -30.07 -14.16 9.09
N VAL A 117 -30.37 -13.25 10.02
CA VAL A 117 -31.05 -12.00 9.68
C VAL A 117 -30.19 -11.13 8.78
N ILE A 118 -28.90 -10.95 9.11
CA ILE A 118 -27.96 -10.21 8.28
C ILE A 118 -27.85 -10.81 6.87
N SER A 119 -27.83 -12.15 6.76
CA SER A 119 -27.84 -12.86 5.47
C SER A 119 -29.07 -12.55 4.62
N LYS A 120 -30.24 -12.32 5.26
CA LYS A 120 -31.48 -11.99 4.56
C LYS A 120 -31.63 -10.53 4.19
N LEU A 121 -30.94 -9.62 4.90
CA LEU A 121 -30.96 -8.19 4.61
C LEU A 121 -30.14 -7.80 3.37
N GLY A 122 -29.31 -8.71 2.84
CA GLY A 122 -28.61 -8.52 1.57
C GLY A 122 -27.63 -7.34 1.58
N TYR A 123 -26.85 -7.19 2.65
CA TYR A 123 -25.79 -6.16 2.67
C TYR A 123 -24.74 -6.43 1.59
N GLU A 124 -24.48 -5.47 0.73
CA GLU A 124 -23.55 -5.54 -0.40
C GLU A 124 -22.11 -5.93 0.01
N HIS A 125 -21.71 -5.59 1.24
CA HIS A 125 -20.38 -5.90 1.78
C HIS A 125 -20.25 -7.28 2.42
N ILE A 126 -21.25 -8.15 2.34
CA ILE A 126 -21.15 -9.53 2.81
C ILE A 126 -21.04 -10.46 1.62
N ASP A 127 -19.82 -10.73 1.26
CA ASP A 127 -19.42 -11.37 0.00
C ASP A 127 -19.99 -12.77 -0.25
N THR A 128 -20.28 -13.56 0.80
CA THR A 128 -20.75 -14.92 0.56
C THR A 128 -21.58 -15.49 1.71
N ILE A 129 -22.67 -16.13 1.32
CA ILE A 129 -23.46 -17.01 2.20
C ILE A 129 -22.59 -18.09 2.88
N LYS A 130 -21.49 -18.50 2.22
CA LYS A 130 -20.50 -19.46 2.73
C LYS A 130 -19.81 -18.95 4.01
N SER A 131 -19.40 -17.67 4.04
CA SER A 131 -18.76 -17.07 5.23
C SER A 131 -19.70 -17.07 6.44
N ILE A 132 -20.99 -16.85 6.23
CA ILE A 132 -22.01 -16.90 7.30
C ILE A 132 -22.14 -18.32 7.86
N TRP A 133 -22.23 -19.34 7.01
CA TRP A 133 -22.32 -20.73 7.46
C TRP A 133 -21.05 -21.18 8.18
N VAL A 134 -19.87 -20.85 7.64
CA VAL A 134 -18.58 -21.11 8.31
C VAL A 134 -18.55 -20.45 9.69
N SER A 135 -19.00 -19.20 9.79
CA SER A 135 -19.06 -18.46 11.05
C SER A 135 -20.01 -19.13 12.06
N ILE A 136 -21.19 -19.58 11.65
CA ILE A 136 -22.15 -20.26 12.53
C ILE A 136 -21.52 -21.56 13.07
N ILE A 137 -20.89 -22.36 12.21
CA ILE A 137 -20.24 -23.62 12.59
C ILE A 137 -19.11 -23.35 13.60
N LEU A 138 -18.23 -22.39 13.32
CA LEU A 138 -17.11 -22.06 14.20
C LEU A 138 -17.58 -21.49 15.55
N ILE A 139 -18.59 -20.61 15.57
CA ILE A 139 -19.23 -20.14 16.80
C ILE A 139 -19.78 -21.30 17.63
N GLY A 140 -20.42 -22.29 16.97
CA GLY A 140 -20.90 -23.51 17.62
C GLY A 140 -19.78 -24.31 18.26
N ILE A 141 -18.67 -24.53 17.54
CA ILE A 141 -17.48 -25.24 18.03
C ILE A 141 -16.90 -24.49 19.23
N TYR A 142 -16.73 -23.17 19.16
CA TYR A 142 -16.22 -22.38 20.27
C TYR A 142 -17.13 -22.44 21.51
N CYS A 143 -18.46 -22.33 21.35
CA CYS A 143 -19.39 -22.44 22.46
C CYS A 143 -19.33 -23.83 23.11
N VAL A 144 -19.20 -24.89 22.34
CA VAL A 144 -19.04 -26.27 22.83
C VAL A 144 -17.71 -26.42 23.57
N CYS A 145 -16.59 -25.96 23.00
CA CYS A 145 -15.30 -25.99 23.67
C CYS A 145 -15.32 -25.22 24.99
N LEU A 146 -15.86 -23.99 25.01
CA LEU A 146 -15.98 -23.18 26.22
C LEU A 146 -16.89 -23.83 27.29
N TYR A 147 -17.92 -24.55 26.85
CA TYR A 147 -18.80 -25.32 27.76
C TYR A 147 -18.03 -26.43 28.47
N PHE A 148 -17.26 -27.25 27.73
CA PHE A 148 -16.46 -28.34 28.32
C PHE A 148 -15.30 -27.82 29.18
N MET A 149 -14.65 -26.74 28.78
CA MET A 149 -13.58 -26.10 29.61
C MET A 149 -14.06 -25.65 30.98
N LYS A 150 -15.36 -25.40 31.11
CA LYS A 150 -15.98 -24.92 32.33
C LYS A 150 -16.27 -26.03 33.35
N GLY A 151 -16.63 -27.24 32.95
CA GLY A 151 -17.20 -28.23 33.83
C GLY A 151 -16.67 -29.64 33.65
N GLY A 152 -16.30 -30.32 34.74
CA GLY A 152 -16.03 -31.74 34.84
C GLY A 152 -15.92 -32.16 36.30
N THR A 153 -16.46 -33.29 36.64
CA THR A 153 -16.70 -33.74 38.04
C THR A 153 -15.65 -34.69 38.63
N LYS A 154 -14.72 -35.20 37.82
CA LYS A 154 -13.58 -36.04 38.29
C LYS A 154 -12.28 -35.46 37.77
N GLU A 155 -11.25 -35.34 38.60
CA GLU A 155 -10.03 -34.59 38.28
C GLU A 155 -9.24 -35.14 37.07
N ASP A 156 -9.08 -36.44 36.93
CA ASP A 156 -8.30 -37.06 35.83
C ASP A 156 -9.05 -36.98 34.48
N LEU A 157 -10.35 -37.26 34.46
CA LEU A 157 -11.22 -37.11 33.30
C LEU A 157 -11.32 -35.62 32.88
N LYS A 158 -11.31 -34.70 33.86
CA LYS A 158 -11.31 -33.28 33.64
C LYS A 158 -10.01 -32.77 33.02
N ARG A 159 -8.87 -33.29 33.46
CA ARG A 159 -7.55 -32.93 32.94
C ARG A 159 -7.41 -33.39 31.47
N MET A 160 -7.78 -34.63 31.19
CA MET A 160 -7.74 -35.19 29.83
C MET A 160 -8.74 -34.50 28.90
N SER A 161 -9.95 -34.24 29.36
CA SER A 161 -10.97 -33.49 28.63
C SER A 161 -10.51 -32.05 28.31
N ASN A 162 -9.88 -31.37 29.27
CA ASN A 162 -9.39 -30.02 29.05
C ASN A 162 -8.27 -29.95 28.02
N VAL A 163 -7.35 -30.94 27.98
CA VAL A 163 -6.31 -31.01 26.97
C VAL A 163 -6.90 -31.20 25.58
N VAL A 164 -7.80 -32.17 25.40
CA VAL A 164 -8.48 -32.43 24.12
C VAL A 164 -9.26 -31.20 23.65
N VAL A 165 -10.04 -30.59 24.52
CA VAL A 165 -10.84 -29.41 24.20
C VAL A 165 -9.93 -28.23 23.84
N THR A 166 -8.80 -28.05 24.52
CA THR A 166 -7.82 -27.00 24.19
C THR A 166 -7.21 -27.25 22.81
N VAL A 167 -6.86 -28.49 22.49
CA VAL A 167 -6.31 -28.85 21.16
C VAL A 167 -7.34 -28.58 20.06
N VAL A 168 -8.61 -29.00 20.28
CA VAL A 168 -9.71 -28.73 19.33
C VAL A 168 -9.93 -27.22 19.15
N MET A 169 -9.91 -26.45 20.22
CA MET A 169 -10.05 -24.99 20.15
C MET A 169 -8.88 -24.35 19.38
N LEU A 170 -7.64 -24.73 19.66
CA LEU A 170 -6.48 -24.22 18.94
C LEU A 170 -6.52 -24.59 17.46
N PHE A 171 -6.96 -25.80 17.14
CA PHE A 171 -7.15 -26.22 15.75
C PHE A 171 -8.25 -25.40 15.07
N ALA A 172 -9.38 -25.15 15.74
CA ALA A 172 -10.45 -24.33 15.19
C ALA A 172 -10.01 -22.88 14.96
N VAL A 173 -9.28 -22.28 15.90
CA VAL A 173 -8.69 -20.92 15.74
C VAL A 173 -7.69 -20.89 14.59
N GLY A 174 -6.79 -21.88 14.52
CA GLY A 174 -5.83 -21.98 13.43
C GLY A 174 -6.49 -22.12 12.05
N SER A 175 -7.53 -22.94 11.97
CA SER A 175 -8.31 -23.12 10.73
C SER A 175 -9.07 -21.86 10.33
N GLU A 176 -9.67 -21.15 11.29
CA GLU A 176 -10.34 -19.87 11.06
C GLU A 176 -9.36 -18.82 10.53
N LEU A 177 -8.22 -18.65 11.20
CA LEU A 177 -7.19 -17.69 10.79
C LEU A 177 -6.63 -18.03 9.40
N THR A 178 -6.38 -19.32 9.14
CA THR A 178 -5.91 -19.77 7.83
C THR A 178 -6.96 -19.50 6.73
N TYR A 179 -8.22 -19.79 6.99
CA TYR A 179 -9.30 -19.50 6.06
C TYR A 179 -9.39 -18.00 5.74
N ASN A 180 -9.37 -17.16 6.78
CA ASN A 180 -9.38 -15.72 6.60
C ASN A 180 -8.15 -15.22 5.83
N ALA A 181 -6.95 -15.69 6.20
CA ALA A 181 -5.70 -15.27 5.55
C ALA A 181 -5.65 -15.67 4.07
N VAL A 182 -6.03 -16.91 3.74
CA VAL A 182 -6.03 -17.39 2.35
C VAL A 182 -7.03 -16.62 1.48
N ASP A 183 -8.23 -16.34 2.00
CA ASP A 183 -9.23 -15.57 1.27
C ASP A 183 -8.78 -14.12 1.06
N SER A 184 -8.28 -13.47 2.13
CA SER A 184 -7.78 -12.10 2.06
C SER A 184 -6.60 -11.98 1.09
N MET A 185 -5.64 -12.92 1.13
CA MET A 185 -4.49 -12.89 0.22
C MET A 185 -4.90 -13.06 -1.24
N LYS A 186 -5.90 -13.91 -1.53
CA LYS A 186 -6.42 -14.05 -2.91
C LYS A 186 -7.07 -12.77 -3.40
N LYS A 187 -7.91 -12.14 -2.58
CA LYS A 187 -8.59 -10.90 -2.93
C LYS A 187 -7.62 -9.73 -3.10
N ILE A 188 -6.57 -9.66 -2.26
CA ILE A 188 -5.49 -8.68 -2.42
C ILE A 188 -4.72 -8.95 -3.72
N ASP A 189 -4.44 -10.20 -4.08
CA ASP A 189 -3.76 -10.53 -5.34
C ASP A 189 -4.60 -10.12 -6.55
N ASP A 190 -5.90 -10.38 -6.52
CA ASP A 190 -6.84 -9.95 -7.57
C ASP A 190 -6.90 -8.41 -7.70
N GLU A 191 -6.76 -7.67 -6.60
CA GLU A 191 -6.78 -6.20 -6.58
C GLU A 191 -5.44 -5.58 -7.01
N VAL A 192 -4.33 -6.11 -6.50
CA VAL A 192 -2.98 -5.53 -6.68
C VAL A 192 -2.22 -6.18 -7.82
N ALA A 193 -2.63 -7.37 -8.26
CA ALA A 193 -1.99 -8.16 -9.31
C ALA A 193 -0.48 -8.38 -9.04
N TYR A 194 -0.14 -9.04 -7.94
CA TYR A 194 1.25 -9.31 -7.59
C TYR A 194 2.00 -10.09 -8.66
N SER A 195 3.19 -9.63 -8.98
CA SER A 195 4.11 -10.40 -9.83
C SER A 195 4.58 -11.69 -9.14
N THR A 196 4.81 -12.75 -9.92
CA THR A 196 5.50 -13.92 -9.37
C THR A 196 6.93 -13.55 -8.96
N LYS A 197 7.47 -14.22 -7.93
CA LYS A 197 8.85 -14.00 -7.50
C LYS A 197 9.84 -14.17 -8.66
N LYS A 198 9.65 -15.19 -9.51
CA LYS A 198 10.50 -15.45 -10.68
C LYS A 198 10.51 -14.27 -11.65
N SER A 199 9.33 -13.76 -11.99
CA SER A 199 9.19 -12.62 -12.91
C SER A 199 9.78 -11.32 -12.33
N TRP A 200 9.57 -11.08 -11.03
CA TRP A 200 10.15 -9.93 -10.33
C TRP A 200 11.67 -10.02 -10.28
N THR A 201 12.23 -11.17 -9.86
CA THR A 201 13.68 -11.37 -9.77
C THR A 201 14.33 -11.21 -11.14
N ASN A 202 13.79 -11.86 -12.19
CA ASN A 202 14.29 -11.73 -13.55
C ASN A 202 14.30 -10.25 -14.01
N PHE A 203 13.23 -9.50 -13.77
CA PHE A 203 13.16 -8.09 -14.14
C PHE A 203 14.22 -7.23 -13.43
N ILE A 204 14.42 -7.42 -12.12
CA ILE A 204 15.39 -6.64 -11.36
C ILE A 204 16.83 -7.02 -11.71
N GLU A 205 17.14 -8.30 -11.81
CA GLU A 205 18.50 -8.78 -12.11
C GLU A 205 18.96 -8.32 -13.50
N ASN A 206 18.11 -8.45 -14.51
CA ASN A 206 18.46 -8.02 -15.87
C ASN A 206 18.49 -6.49 -16.00
N GLY A 207 17.60 -5.77 -15.32
CA GLY A 207 17.65 -4.30 -15.28
C GLY A 207 18.92 -3.79 -14.62
N ARG A 208 19.34 -4.43 -13.52
CA ARG A 208 20.59 -4.11 -12.83
C ARG A 208 21.81 -4.43 -13.70
N ALA A 209 21.84 -5.60 -14.32
CA ALA A 209 22.95 -5.98 -15.20
C ALA A 209 23.11 -5.02 -16.39
N ALA A 210 22.00 -4.54 -16.97
CA ALA A 210 22.04 -3.51 -18.00
C ALA A 210 22.58 -2.17 -17.46
N THR A 211 22.26 -1.81 -16.20
CA THR A 211 22.79 -0.61 -15.55
C THR A 211 24.29 -0.76 -15.25
N ASP A 212 24.71 -1.91 -14.73
CA ASP A 212 26.12 -2.20 -14.45
C ASP A 212 26.95 -2.12 -15.72
N GLN A 213 26.47 -2.67 -16.84
CA GLN A 213 27.11 -2.55 -18.15
C GLN A 213 27.20 -1.10 -18.63
N LEU A 214 26.18 -0.29 -18.38
CA LEU A 214 26.22 1.14 -18.66
C LEU A 214 27.30 1.86 -17.85
N GLU A 215 27.41 1.57 -16.54
CA GLU A 215 28.42 2.17 -15.65
C GLU A 215 29.85 1.69 -15.97
N GLU A 216 30.03 0.47 -16.47
CA GLU A 216 31.32 -0.02 -16.97
C GLU A 216 31.80 0.75 -18.21
N ASN A 217 30.88 1.15 -19.08
CA ASN A 217 31.21 1.90 -20.29
C ASN A 217 31.37 3.42 -20.05
N ASP A 218 30.65 3.97 -19.07
CA ASP A 218 30.77 5.37 -18.66
C ASP A 218 30.64 5.49 -17.14
N SER A 219 31.77 5.67 -16.45
CA SER A 219 31.85 5.86 -14.99
C SER A 219 31.61 7.30 -14.55
N GLY A 220 31.18 8.19 -15.44
CA GLY A 220 30.92 9.60 -15.15
C GLY A 220 29.70 9.83 -14.26
N LEU A 221 29.51 11.09 -13.85
CA LEU A 221 28.33 11.52 -13.10
C LEU A 221 27.27 12.06 -14.08
N TYR A 222 26.26 11.26 -14.33
CA TYR A 222 25.13 11.57 -15.21
C TYR A 222 23.83 11.04 -14.63
N ARG A 223 22.69 11.45 -15.19
CA ARG A 223 21.40 10.77 -15.00
C ARG A 223 21.12 9.84 -16.15
N ALA A 224 20.49 8.71 -15.83
CA ALA A 224 19.96 7.77 -16.80
C ALA A 224 18.52 7.39 -16.45
N GLU A 225 17.72 7.14 -17.48
CA GLU A 225 16.33 6.76 -17.35
C GLU A 225 15.99 5.53 -18.20
N LYS A 226 14.78 5.05 -18.11
CA LYS A 226 14.29 3.93 -18.88
C LYS A 226 12.87 4.15 -19.38
N THR A 227 12.53 3.55 -20.52
CA THR A 227 11.20 3.65 -21.12
C THR A 227 10.24 2.56 -20.66
N PHE A 228 10.70 1.58 -19.91
CA PHE A 228 9.95 0.46 -19.38
C PHE A 228 9.96 0.49 -17.84
N TYR A 229 8.89 0.05 -17.22
CA TYR A 229 8.80 0.02 -15.75
C TYR A 229 7.74 -1.00 -15.28
N ARG A 230 7.90 -1.49 -14.06
CA ARG A 230 6.87 -2.20 -13.28
C ARG A 230 6.34 -1.32 -12.16
N CYS A 231 7.21 -0.56 -11.52
CA CYS A 231 6.81 0.48 -10.58
C CYS A 231 7.71 1.71 -10.71
N VAL A 232 7.30 2.81 -10.10
CA VAL A 232 8.00 4.09 -10.23
C VAL A 232 9.40 4.06 -9.59
N ASN A 233 9.60 3.18 -8.58
CA ASN A 233 10.86 3.05 -7.84
C ASN A 233 11.85 2.03 -8.45
N ASP A 234 11.59 1.52 -9.64
CA ASP A 234 12.49 0.56 -10.31
C ASP A 234 13.91 1.11 -10.46
N ASN A 235 14.07 2.44 -10.67
CA ASN A 235 15.38 3.08 -10.77
C ASN A 235 16.25 2.78 -9.55
N GLY A 236 15.69 2.87 -8.34
CA GLY A 236 16.41 2.53 -7.10
C GLY A 236 16.80 1.06 -7.03
N ALA A 237 15.95 0.15 -7.55
CA ALA A 237 16.24 -1.28 -7.58
C ALA A 237 17.32 -1.64 -8.63
N PHE A 238 17.38 -0.90 -9.73
CA PHE A 238 18.40 -1.07 -10.78
C PHE A 238 19.72 -0.39 -10.46
N GLY A 239 19.74 0.60 -9.58
CA GLY A 239 20.89 1.47 -9.35
C GLY A 239 20.95 2.69 -10.29
N LEU A 240 19.92 2.93 -11.10
CA LEU A 240 19.84 4.08 -12.01
C LEU A 240 19.65 5.40 -11.25
N ARG A 241 20.45 6.40 -11.60
CA ARG A 241 20.35 7.77 -11.10
C ARG A 241 19.42 8.59 -11.99
N GLY A 242 18.10 8.30 -11.93
CA GLY A 242 17.10 8.97 -12.75
C GLY A 242 16.22 9.95 -11.98
N ILE A 243 15.20 10.47 -12.68
CA ILE A 243 14.18 11.36 -12.10
C ILE A 243 12.94 10.58 -11.64
N SER A 244 12.76 9.34 -12.09
CA SER A 244 11.63 8.49 -11.69
C SER A 244 11.81 8.03 -10.26
N HIS A 245 10.92 8.49 -9.37
CA HIS A 245 10.98 8.23 -7.95
C HIS A 245 9.60 8.35 -7.29
N SER A 246 9.36 7.60 -6.22
CA SER A 246 8.15 7.70 -5.40
C SER A 246 8.49 7.63 -3.92
N SER A 247 7.95 8.56 -3.15
CA SER A 247 8.07 8.59 -1.69
C SER A 247 6.90 9.35 -1.09
N SER A 248 6.50 8.96 0.13
CA SER A 248 5.49 9.70 0.90
C SER A 248 5.99 11.06 1.45
N VAL A 249 7.30 11.32 1.33
CA VAL A 249 7.98 12.53 1.83
C VAL A 249 8.74 13.25 0.73
N MET A 250 8.18 13.33 -0.47
CA MET A 250 8.80 14.07 -1.58
C MET A 250 8.77 15.57 -1.31
N ASN A 251 9.83 16.26 -1.77
CA ASN A 251 9.89 17.71 -1.73
C ASN A 251 8.94 18.30 -2.78
N THR A 252 8.04 19.17 -2.34
CA THR A 252 7.02 19.79 -3.19
C THR A 252 7.63 20.66 -4.30
N ASP A 253 8.71 21.39 -4.02
CA ASP A 253 9.35 22.27 -5.01
C ASP A 253 9.98 21.47 -6.14
N ILE A 254 10.58 20.31 -5.82
CA ILE A 254 11.12 19.39 -6.83
C ILE A 254 9.98 18.83 -7.70
N ILE A 255 8.86 18.44 -7.09
CA ILE A 255 7.70 17.92 -7.85
C ILE A 255 7.18 19.00 -8.79
N ASN A 256 6.97 20.22 -8.30
CA ASN A 256 6.50 21.35 -9.09
C ASN A 256 7.47 21.69 -10.22
N PHE A 257 8.78 21.65 -9.97
CA PHE A 257 9.79 21.87 -10.99
C PHE A 257 9.73 20.80 -12.09
N ILE A 258 9.64 19.52 -11.73
CA ILE A 258 9.54 18.42 -12.67
C ILE A 258 8.24 18.52 -13.50
N GLU A 259 7.13 18.94 -12.90
CA GLU A 259 5.88 19.23 -13.61
C GLU A 259 6.05 20.36 -14.62
N THR A 260 6.66 21.46 -14.17
CA THR A 260 6.93 22.63 -15.02
C THR A 260 7.84 22.28 -16.21
N MET A 261 8.72 21.32 -16.05
CA MET A 261 9.57 20.76 -17.11
C MET A 261 8.81 19.77 -18.02
N GLY A 262 7.53 19.48 -17.77
CA GLY A 262 6.66 18.66 -18.63
C GLY A 262 6.68 17.17 -18.34
N TYR A 263 7.36 16.71 -17.31
CA TYR A 263 7.36 15.30 -16.93
C TYR A 263 6.11 14.93 -16.13
N CYS A 264 5.73 13.66 -16.21
CA CYS A 264 4.62 13.13 -15.45
C CYS A 264 4.93 13.12 -13.94
N MET A 265 4.01 13.69 -13.16
CA MET A 265 4.14 13.76 -11.70
C MET A 265 2.82 13.55 -10.98
N HIS A 266 2.91 13.30 -9.70
CA HIS A 266 1.82 13.35 -8.74
C HIS A 266 2.40 13.73 -7.37
N SER A 267 1.57 14.05 -6.39
CA SER A 267 2.01 14.49 -5.05
C SER A 267 3.03 13.58 -4.34
N TYR A 268 3.18 12.34 -4.77
CA TYR A 268 4.07 11.35 -4.15
C TYR A 268 4.96 10.60 -5.16
N TYR A 269 4.99 10.98 -6.43
CA TYR A 269 5.93 10.42 -7.41
C TYR A 269 6.23 11.38 -8.56
N THR A 270 7.40 11.18 -9.18
CA THR A 270 7.78 11.70 -10.49
C THR A 270 8.10 10.52 -11.41
N ARG A 271 7.91 10.68 -12.71
CA ARG A 271 8.12 9.61 -13.68
C ARG A 271 8.65 10.16 -15.01
N TYR A 272 9.64 9.45 -15.57
CA TYR A 272 10.18 9.73 -16.90
C TYR A 272 9.14 9.47 -17.98
N ASP A 273 8.31 10.47 -18.25
CA ASP A 273 7.15 10.45 -19.14
C ASP A 273 6.84 11.88 -19.53
N GLY A 274 6.58 12.14 -20.82
CA GLY A 274 6.41 13.51 -21.34
C GLY A 274 7.75 14.22 -21.60
N ASN A 275 8.85 13.48 -21.66
CA ASN A 275 10.19 13.99 -21.88
C ASN A 275 10.34 14.72 -23.23
N THR A 276 11.19 15.74 -23.23
CA THR A 276 11.61 16.47 -24.45
C THR A 276 13.13 16.49 -24.55
N PRO A 277 13.71 16.71 -25.75
CA PRO A 277 15.15 16.84 -25.90
C PRO A 277 15.77 17.88 -24.96
N LEU A 278 15.09 19.00 -24.83
CA LEU A 278 15.60 20.12 -24.07
C LEU A 278 15.52 19.85 -22.56
N ALA A 279 14.39 19.33 -22.07
CA ALA A 279 14.23 18.97 -20.65
C ALA A 279 15.22 17.88 -20.24
N ASP A 280 15.38 16.84 -21.04
CA ASP A 280 16.36 15.78 -20.79
C ASP A 280 17.78 16.33 -20.74
N SER A 281 18.12 17.25 -21.66
CA SER A 281 19.46 17.87 -21.70
C SER A 281 19.71 18.73 -20.47
N LEU A 282 18.77 19.59 -20.09
CA LEU A 282 18.85 20.46 -18.91
C LEU A 282 18.98 19.66 -17.60
N LEU A 283 18.29 18.52 -17.52
CA LEU A 283 18.36 17.66 -16.32
C LEU A 283 19.57 16.70 -16.35
N GLY A 284 20.41 16.75 -17.38
CA GLY A 284 21.59 15.89 -17.50
C GLY A 284 21.23 14.41 -17.68
N ILE A 285 20.08 14.11 -18.29
CA ILE A 285 19.69 12.74 -18.65
C ILE A 285 20.50 12.36 -19.90
N LYS A 286 21.60 11.66 -19.69
CA LYS A 286 22.56 11.31 -20.73
C LYS A 286 22.24 10.01 -21.41
N TYR A 287 21.70 9.02 -20.68
CA TYR A 287 21.37 7.71 -21.23
C TYR A 287 19.92 7.34 -20.96
N VAL A 288 19.34 6.62 -21.92
CA VAL A 288 18.01 6.03 -21.80
C VAL A 288 18.05 4.56 -22.19
N LEU A 289 17.65 3.70 -21.26
CA LEU A 289 17.49 2.27 -21.49
C LEU A 289 16.10 2.01 -22.08
N ASN A 290 16.05 1.29 -23.21
CA ASN A 290 14.82 0.96 -23.91
C ASN A 290 14.69 -0.53 -24.13
N ARG A 291 13.50 -1.11 -23.87
CA ARG A 291 13.17 -2.50 -24.11
C ARG A 291 12.15 -2.62 -25.22
N GLU A 292 12.55 -3.17 -26.37
CA GLU A 292 11.74 -3.18 -27.59
C GLU A 292 10.44 -3.98 -27.50
N SER A 293 10.43 -5.05 -26.71
CA SER A 293 9.27 -5.95 -26.60
C SER A 293 8.17 -5.42 -25.67
N ASP A 294 8.38 -4.28 -25.04
CA ASP A 294 7.39 -3.68 -24.14
C ASP A 294 6.34 -2.91 -24.97
N SER A 295 5.10 -3.38 -24.95
CA SER A 295 3.98 -2.73 -25.64
C SER A 295 3.66 -1.33 -25.08
N THR A 296 4.13 -1.03 -23.87
CA THR A 296 4.03 0.28 -23.22
C THR A 296 5.23 1.18 -23.54
N ASN A 297 6.15 0.72 -24.38
CA ASN A 297 7.34 1.46 -24.75
C ASN A 297 6.98 2.82 -25.32
N ARG A 298 7.59 3.85 -24.77
CA ARG A 298 7.44 5.22 -25.20
C ARG A 298 8.40 5.48 -26.32
N LYS A 299 7.98 6.35 -27.25
CA LYS A 299 8.86 6.77 -28.32
C LYS A 299 10.05 7.49 -27.71
N LEU A 300 11.24 6.97 -28.03
CA LEU A 300 12.47 7.66 -27.74
C LEU A 300 12.52 8.97 -28.53
N ASN A 301 13.20 9.92 -27.94
CA ASN A 301 13.47 11.17 -28.62
C ASN A 301 14.31 10.93 -29.88
N PRO A 302 13.92 11.50 -31.03
CA PRO A 302 14.63 11.28 -32.30
C PRO A 302 16.07 11.83 -32.32
N THR A 303 16.45 12.66 -31.35
CA THR A 303 17.84 13.18 -31.23
C THR A 303 18.77 12.21 -30.53
N TYR A 304 18.26 11.12 -29.96
CA TYR A 304 19.06 10.15 -29.22
C TYR A 304 19.78 9.20 -30.19
N VAL A 305 21.04 8.90 -29.87
CA VAL A 305 21.92 8.05 -30.67
C VAL A 305 22.00 6.66 -30.03
N ALA A 306 21.66 5.63 -30.78
CA ALA A 306 21.79 4.24 -30.33
C ALA A 306 23.25 3.87 -30.08
N LYS A 307 23.51 3.10 -29.04
CA LYS A 307 24.82 2.52 -28.69
C LYS A 307 24.74 0.99 -28.74
N PRO A 308 24.72 0.38 -29.93
CA PRO A 308 24.48 -1.07 -30.06
C PRO A 308 25.51 -1.93 -29.30
N ASP A 309 26.74 -1.45 -29.16
CA ASP A 309 27.81 -2.15 -28.42
C ASP A 309 27.55 -2.19 -26.91
N TRP A 310 26.59 -1.39 -26.41
CA TRP A 310 26.19 -1.29 -25.01
C TRP A 310 24.81 -1.95 -24.77
N ASP A 311 24.27 -2.64 -25.75
CA ASP A 311 23.00 -3.34 -25.62
C ASP A 311 23.15 -4.59 -24.74
N TYR A 312 22.21 -4.78 -23.81
CA TYR A 312 22.17 -5.93 -22.91
C TYR A 312 21.14 -6.96 -23.39
N ASN A 313 21.61 -8.16 -23.74
CA ASN A 313 20.78 -9.27 -24.20
C ASN A 313 20.56 -10.27 -23.05
N TYR A 314 19.31 -10.70 -22.87
CA TYR A 314 18.96 -11.70 -21.86
C TYR A 314 17.78 -12.56 -22.29
N THR A 315 17.50 -13.60 -21.52
CA THR A 315 16.32 -14.46 -21.71
C THR A 315 15.37 -14.23 -20.53
N ASP A 316 14.11 -13.90 -20.82
CA ASP A 316 13.11 -13.66 -19.78
C ASP A 316 12.60 -14.95 -19.11
N GLU A 317 11.71 -14.83 -18.14
CA GLU A 317 11.13 -15.95 -17.39
C GLU A 317 10.29 -16.92 -18.24
N ASN A 318 9.92 -16.52 -19.46
CA ASN A 318 9.16 -17.30 -20.43
C ASN A 318 10.05 -17.92 -21.52
N ASN A 319 11.37 -17.83 -21.36
CA ASN A 319 12.39 -18.26 -22.34
C ASN A 319 12.35 -17.45 -23.67
N VAL A 320 11.91 -16.20 -23.64
CA VAL A 320 11.93 -15.29 -24.77
C VAL A 320 13.19 -14.44 -24.71
N SER A 321 13.90 -14.34 -25.84
CA SER A 321 15.07 -13.45 -25.94
C SER A 321 14.61 -11.99 -25.92
N GLN A 322 15.22 -11.20 -25.08
CA GLN A 322 14.93 -9.78 -24.86
C GLN A 322 16.23 -8.97 -24.99
N THR A 323 16.09 -7.73 -25.42
CA THR A 323 17.21 -6.79 -25.48
C THR A 323 16.84 -5.50 -24.79
N ILE A 324 17.69 -5.03 -23.88
CA ILE A 324 17.64 -3.67 -23.34
C ILE A 324 18.66 -2.86 -24.13
N ARG A 325 18.17 -1.94 -24.95
CA ARG A 325 19.00 -1.07 -25.79
C ARG A 325 19.40 0.19 -25.07
N THR A 326 20.61 0.64 -25.29
CA THR A 326 21.14 1.88 -24.73
C THR A 326 21.12 2.99 -25.78
N TYR A 327 20.58 4.14 -25.40
CA TYR A 327 20.57 5.35 -26.22
C TYR A 327 21.26 6.48 -25.47
N GLU A 328 22.08 7.24 -26.17
CA GLU A 328 22.76 8.42 -25.63
C GLU A 328 22.08 9.71 -26.11
N ASN A 329 21.87 10.65 -25.17
CA ASN A 329 21.56 12.03 -25.48
C ASN A 329 22.87 12.81 -25.68
N PRO A 330 23.26 13.15 -26.92
CA PRO A 330 24.52 13.83 -27.18
C PRO A 330 24.52 15.29 -26.67
N ASN A 331 23.35 15.83 -26.33
CA ASN A 331 23.18 17.20 -25.85
C ASN A 331 23.00 17.28 -24.33
N ALA A 332 23.14 16.18 -23.61
CA ALA A 332 22.98 16.19 -22.14
C ALA A 332 24.04 17.09 -21.49
N LEU A 333 23.58 18.03 -20.70
CA LEU A 333 24.45 18.85 -19.86
C LEU A 333 25.02 17.99 -18.72
N SER A 334 26.17 18.37 -18.20
CA SER A 334 26.68 17.77 -16.96
C SER A 334 25.73 18.12 -15.80
N ILE A 335 25.70 17.31 -14.75
CA ILE A 335 24.80 17.56 -13.58
C ILE A 335 25.08 18.91 -12.92
N GLY A 336 26.32 19.38 -12.99
CA GLY A 336 26.71 20.74 -12.63
C GLY A 336 27.28 21.46 -13.85
N TYR A 337 26.67 22.55 -14.26
CA TYR A 337 27.13 23.40 -15.37
C TYR A 337 27.10 24.87 -14.99
N MET A 338 27.88 25.66 -15.74
CA MET A 338 27.87 27.12 -15.57
C MET A 338 26.61 27.70 -16.21
N ALA A 339 25.97 28.61 -15.53
CA ALA A 339 24.82 29.36 -16.00
C ALA A 339 25.06 30.87 -15.79
N ASP A 340 24.33 31.68 -16.53
CA ASP A 340 24.32 33.14 -16.29
C ASP A 340 23.73 33.44 -14.90
N ALA A 341 24.22 34.52 -14.26
CA ALA A 341 23.75 34.92 -12.93
C ALA A 341 22.28 35.31 -12.90
N ASP A 342 21.71 35.67 -14.03
CA ASP A 342 20.29 35.98 -14.17
C ASP A 342 19.35 34.77 -13.87
N VAL A 343 19.88 33.55 -13.84
CA VAL A 343 19.13 32.36 -13.35
C VAL A 343 18.59 32.57 -11.94
N GLU A 344 19.32 33.29 -11.06
CA GLU A 344 18.86 33.59 -9.70
C GLU A 344 17.65 34.52 -9.66
N ARG A 345 17.34 35.19 -10.74
CA ARG A 345 16.22 36.14 -10.86
C ARG A 345 14.94 35.52 -11.37
N ILE A 346 14.96 34.23 -11.68
CA ILE A 346 13.76 33.48 -12.09
C ILE A 346 12.91 33.17 -10.87
N ASP A 347 11.96 34.06 -10.55
CA ASP A 347 11.02 33.84 -9.46
C ASP A 347 9.94 32.81 -9.82
N HIS A 348 9.65 32.62 -11.11
CA HIS A 348 8.56 31.76 -11.58
C HIS A 348 8.83 31.23 -12.99
N LEU A 349 8.97 29.95 -13.14
CA LEU A 349 8.82 29.27 -14.44
C LEU A 349 7.32 29.11 -14.65
N GLY A 350 6.73 29.86 -15.61
CA GLY A 350 5.30 29.86 -15.84
C GLY A 350 4.73 28.44 -16.03
N ASN A 351 3.58 28.15 -15.40
CA ASN A 351 2.99 26.79 -15.38
C ASN A 351 2.11 26.49 -16.60
N ASP A 352 1.90 27.42 -17.50
CA ASP A 352 0.88 27.29 -18.55
C ASP A 352 1.32 26.42 -19.74
N ASN A 353 2.63 26.32 -19.97
CA ASN A 353 3.16 25.53 -21.08
C ASN A 353 4.61 25.07 -20.79
N PRO A 354 4.85 23.77 -20.63
CA PRO A 354 6.18 23.23 -20.35
C PRO A 354 7.24 23.62 -21.40
N PHE A 355 6.87 23.73 -22.67
CA PHE A 355 7.81 24.15 -23.72
C PHE A 355 8.29 25.59 -23.54
N ASN A 356 7.41 26.48 -23.12
CA ASN A 356 7.78 27.87 -22.82
C ASN A 356 8.71 27.94 -21.61
N SER A 357 8.43 27.17 -20.56
CA SER A 357 9.26 27.09 -19.35
C SER A 357 10.64 26.56 -19.66
N GLN A 358 10.74 25.51 -20.47
CA GLN A 358 12.02 24.93 -20.93
C GLN A 358 12.83 25.93 -21.75
N ASN A 359 12.17 26.62 -22.73
CA ASN A 359 12.82 27.60 -23.58
C ASN A 359 13.26 28.83 -22.78
N MET A 360 12.45 29.32 -21.87
CA MET A 360 12.82 30.42 -20.97
C MET A 360 14.02 30.04 -20.12
N LEU A 361 14.00 28.89 -19.45
CA LEU A 361 15.11 28.44 -18.62
C LEU A 361 16.40 28.32 -19.44
N MET A 362 16.33 27.74 -20.63
CA MET A 362 17.49 27.61 -21.51
C MET A 362 18.02 28.96 -21.99
N SER A 363 17.16 29.89 -22.30
CA SER A 363 17.55 31.22 -22.76
C SER A 363 18.26 32.01 -21.66
N VAL A 364 17.79 31.92 -20.43
CA VAL A 364 18.43 32.56 -19.29
C VAL A 364 19.78 31.86 -18.95
N ILE A 365 19.82 30.54 -18.91
CA ILE A 365 21.07 29.78 -18.66
C ILE A 365 22.15 30.13 -19.67
N SER A 366 21.78 30.36 -20.93
CA SER A 366 22.71 30.67 -22.02
C SER A 366 23.08 32.18 -22.13
N GLY A 367 22.51 33.04 -21.28
CA GLY A 367 22.69 34.48 -21.34
C GLY A 367 22.03 35.14 -22.58
N ASN A 368 21.11 34.47 -23.23
CA ASN A 368 20.39 35.00 -24.39
C ASN A 368 19.13 35.80 -24.01
N MET A 369 18.75 35.83 -22.76
CA MET A 369 17.68 36.65 -22.20
C MET A 369 18.22 37.51 -21.06
N GLU A 370 17.95 38.82 -21.13
CA GLU A 370 18.27 39.76 -20.05
C GLU A 370 16.96 40.14 -19.34
N PHE A 371 17.02 40.30 -18.04
CA PHE A 371 15.94 40.89 -17.26
C PHE A 371 16.18 42.43 -17.19
N ASP A 372 15.12 43.19 -17.39
CA ASP A 372 15.17 44.62 -17.16
C ASP A 372 15.28 44.98 -15.66
N ALA A 373 15.47 46.25 -15.34
CA ALA A 373 15.57 46.72 -13.96
C ALA A 373 14.32 46.51 -13.11
N SER A 374 13.17 46.18 -13.73
CA SER A 374 11.91 45.82 -13.05
C SER A 374 11.76 44.33 -12.79
N GLY A 375 12.66 43.47 -13.29
CA GLY A 375 12.58 42.03 -13.21
C GLY A 375 11.72 41.40 -14.32
N ALA A 376 11.28 42.21 -15.30
CA ALA A 376 10.58 41.68 -16.47
C ALA A 376 11.57 41.24 -17.55
N ILE A 377 11.20 40.21 -18.32
CA ILE A 377 12.04 39.70 -19.41
C ILE A 377 12.10 40.74 -20.52
N SER A 378 13.27 41.29 -20.79
CA SER A 378 13.52 42.14 -21.92
C SER A 378 14.00 41.29 -23.11
N GLY A 379 13.07 40.93 -23.99
CA GLY A 379 13.41 40.21 -25.20
C GLY A 379 12.29 40.36 -26.22
N SER A 380 12.59 40.96 -27.31
CA SER A 380 11.74 41.08 -28.53
C SER A 380 11.62 39.75 -29.26
#